data_94b0c4d34c6d3123b7adbe92f9c3942d
#
_entry.id   94b0c4d34c6d3123b7adbe92f9c3942d
#
_cell.length_a   1.000
_cell.length_b   1.000
_cell.length_c   1.000
_cell.angle_alpha   90.00
_cell.angle_beta   90.00
_cell.angle_gamma   90.00
#
_symmetry.space_group_name_H-M   'P 1'
#
loop_
_entity.id
_entity.type
_entity.pdbx_description
1 polymer ?
#
loop_
_entity_poly.entity_id
_entity_poly.type
_entity_poly.pdbx_seq_one_letter_code
_entity_poly.pdbx_strand_id
1 'polypeptide(L)'
;MDRLEELLYKLLTIKNVQNNGINLNVDSFINDIPSNMSDYCLLHTNDILMSLTGNVGRIGILYAENCLLNQRVALAKPNKKEWNSFVYFLLKSDLVHKQYETLANGSSQQNLSPIEAGNVTITFDANVVDKYSAICEKYLSTIVRNLAENQELSNLRDWLLPMLMNGQATIED
;
A
#
# COMPACT_ATOMS: atom_id res chain seq x y z
N MET A 1 23.98 19.67 -18.74
CA MET A 1 24.60 18.50 -18.08
C MET A 1 23.48 17.84 -17.28
N ASP A 2 22.70 17.02 -18.01
CA ASP A 2 21.53 16.35 -17.46
C ASP A 2 21.98 15.34 -16.42
N ARG A 3 21.68 15.60 -15.15
CA ARG A 3 21.66 14.54 -14.17
C ARG A 3 20.52 13.62 -14.59
N LEU A 4 20.86 12.46 -15.15
CA LEU A 4 19.96 11.31 -15.13
C LEU A 4 19.62 11.11 -13.66
N GLU A 5 18.40 11.47 -13.25
CA GLU A 5 17.88 11.08 -11.94
C GLU A 5 17.90 9.56 -11.95
N GLU A 6 18.84 8.98 -11.19
CA GLU A 6 18.88 7.54 -10.97
C GLU A 6 17.51 7.15 -10.40
N LEU A 7 16.80 6.32 -11.14
CA LEU A 7 15.47 5.87 -10.75
C LEU A 7 15.62 4.98 -9.50
N LEU A 8 15.34 5.55 -8.32
CA LEU A 8 15.42 4.83 -7.06
C LEU A 8 14.09 4.16 -6.75
N TYR A 9 14.13 2.84 -6.58
CA TYR A 9 12.96 2.05 -6.17
C TYR A 9 12.87 1.97 -4.65
N LYS A 10 11.71 2.27 -4.10
CA LYS A 10 11.40 2.17 -2.66
C LYS A 10 11.10 0.72 -2.30
N LEU A 11 11.84 0.12 -1.37
CA LEU A 11 11.58 -1.22 -0.90
C LEU A 11 10.55 -1.20 0.24
N LEU A 12 9.31 -1.63 -0.06
CA LEU A 12 8.22 -1.63 0.91
C LEU A 12 8.28 -2.88 1.79
N THR A 13 8.33 -2.66 3.09
CA THR A 13 8.34 -3.70 4.12
C THR A 13 7.04 -3.71 4.91
N ILE A 14 6.88 -4.64 5.85
CA ILE A 14 5.71 -4.69 6.74
C ILE A 14 5.52 -3.41 7.56
N LYS A 15 6.60 -2.67 7.86
CA LYS A 15 6.52 -1.39 8.58
C LYS A 15 5.79 -0.32 7.76
N ASN A 16 5.86 -0.43 6.45
CA ASN A 16 5.24 0.51 5.52
C ASN A 16 3.74 0.28 5.36
N VAL A 17 3.25 -0.96 5.62
CA VAL A 17 1.82 -1.28 5.54
C VAL A 17 1.14 -0.90 6.85
N GLN A 18 0.31 0.14 6.82
CA GLN A 18 -0.40 0.69 7.97
C GLN A 18 -1.92 0.69 7.73
N ASN A 19 -2.71 0.78 8.80
CA ASN A 19 -4.18 0.77 8.68
C ASN A 19 -4.74 1.93 7.85
N ASN A 20 -4.03 3.05 7.81
CA ASN A 20 -4.47 4.27 7.10
C ASN A 20 -3.84 4.43 5.70
N GLY A 21 -3.11 3.42 5.21
CA GLY A 21 -2.45 3.46 3.91
C GLY A 21 -1.01 2.94 3.95
N ILE A 22 -0.27 3.23 2.90
CA ILE A 22 1.14 2.88 2.80
C ILE A 22 2.00 4.08 3.21
N ASN A 23 2.91 3.89 4.15
CA ASN A 23 3.92 4.89 4.47
C ASN A 23 5.08 4.77 3.48
N LEU A 24 5.30 5.79 2.67
CA LEU A 24 6.37 5.83 1.65
C LEU A 24 7.74 6.26 2.20
N ASN A 25 7.85 6.54 3.49
CA ASN A 25 9.14 6.73 4.14
C ASN A 25 9.76 5.35 4.37
N VAL A 26 10.68 4.96 3.49
CA VAL A 26 11.33 3.65 3.48
C VAL A 26 12.74 3.74 4.05
N ASP A 27 13.19 2.64 4.66
CA ASP A 27 14.56 2.52 5.18
C ASP A 27 15.57 2.13 4.08
N SER A 28 15.09 1.64 2.92
CA SER A 28 15.94 1.09 1.86
C SER A 28 15.46 1.45 0.47
N PHE A 29 16.43 1.76 -0.39
CA PHE A 29 16.24 2.02 -1.82
C PHE A 29 17.07 1.05 -2.64
N ILE A 30 16.60 0.73 -3.84
CA ILE A 30 17.28 -0.14 -4.82
C ILE A 30 17.43 0.66 -6.10
N ASN A 31 18.66 0.73 -6.62
CA ASN A 31 18.96 1.47 -7.84
C ASN A 31 18.55 0.70 -9.11
N ASP A 32 18.81 -0.63 -9.09
CA ASP A 32 18.56 -1.48 -10.24
C ASP A 32 17.65 -2.63 -9.86
N ILE A 33 16.65 -2.91 -10.70
CA ILE A 33 15.77 -4.06 -10.50
C ILE A 33 16.60 -5.34 -10.77
N PRO A 34 16.68 -6.28 -9.80
CA PRO A 34 17.39 -7.53 -10.01
C PRO A 34 16.83 -8.32 -11.21
N SER A 35 17.69 -8.79 -12.07
CA SER A 35 17.30 -9.51 -13.32
C SER A 35 16.49 -10.79 -13.07
N ASN A 36 16.57 -11.36 -11.87
CA ASN A 36 15.82 -12.54 -11.44
C ASN A 36 14.58 -12.21 -10.60
N MET A 37 14.22 -10.94 -10.49
CA MET A 37 13.02 -10.51 -9.75
C MET A 37 11.76 -10.90 -10.52
N SER A 38 10.79 -11.45 -9.81
CA SER A 38 9.47 -11.73 -10.40
C SER A 38 8.70 -10.42 -10.66
N ASP A 39 8.00 -10.36 -11.79
CA ASP A 39 7.26 -9.16 -12.23
C ASP A 39 6.27 -8.64 -11.18
N TYR A 40 5.66 -9.52 -10.38
CA TYR A 40 4.73 -9.12 -9.33
C TYR A 40 5.38 -8.35 -8.18
N CYS A 41 6.73 -8.35 -8.09
CA CYS A 41 7.43 -7.56 -7.08
C CYS A 41 7.53 -6.08 -7.45
N LEU A 42 7.37 -5.72 -8.72
CA LEU A 42 7.25 -4.33 -9.14
C LEU A 42 5.80 -3.87 -8.89
N LEU A 43 5.66 -2.90 -8.01
CA LEU A 43 4.38 -2.41 -7.53
C LEU A 43 3.95 -1.15 -8.27
N HIS A 44 2.65 -1.01 -8.44
CA HIS A 44 2.02 0.11 -9.15
C HIS A 44 0.95 0.78 -8.28
N THR A 45 0.63 2.01 -8.61
CA THR A 45 -0.49 2.74 -8.01
C THR A 45 -1.79 1.92 -8.11
N ASN A 46 -2.55 1.89 -7.02
CA ASN A 46 -3.73 1.07 -6.77
C ASN A 46 -3.45 -0.42 -6.45
N ASP A 47 -2.20 -0.84 -6.31
CA ASP A 47 -1.90 -2.16 -5.75
C ASP A 47 -2.31 -2.23 -4.26
N ILE A 48 -2.95 -3.34 -3.90
CA ILE A 48 -3.42 -3.59 -2.53
C ILE A 48 -2.37 -4.43 -1.81
N LEU A 49 -1.80 -3.89 -0.74
CA LEU A 49 -0.75 -4.55 0.04
C LEU A 49 -1.28 -5.00 1.39
N MET A 50 -0.83 -6.15 1.84
CA MET A 50 -1.17 -6.72 3.14
C MET A 50 0.07 -7.14 3.93
N SER A 51 0.11 -6.83 5.22
CA SER A 51 1.14 -7.31 6.13
C SER A 51 0.88 -8.76 6.55
N LEU A 52 1.92 -9.62 6.45
CA LEU A 52 1.85 -11.04 6.77
C LEU A 52 2.45 -11.39 8.13
N THR A 53 3.10 -10.44 8.80
CA THR A 53 3.83 -10.69 10.05
C THR A 53 3.67 -9.52 11.01
N GLY A 54 3.62 -9.80 12.29
CA GLY A 54 3.48 -8.82 13.36
C GLY A 54 2.03 -8.34 13.47
N ASN A 55 1.71 -7.23 12.87
CA ASN A 55 0.32 -6.78 12.74
C ASN A 55 -0.29 -7.37 11.46
N VAL A 56 -0.63 -8.65 11.54
CA VAL A 56 -1.19 -9.41 10.43
C VAL A 56 -2.51 -8.81 9.94
N GLY A 57 -2.71 -8.82 8.61
CA GLY A 57 -3.96 -8.37 8.00
C GLY A 57 -4.13 -6.85 7.93
N ARG A 58 -3.09 -6.04 8.18
CA ARG A 58 -3.15 -4.63 7.81
C ARG A 58 -3.19 -4.49 6.30
N ILE A 59 -4.12 -3.71 5.81
CA ILE A 59 -4.37 -3.51 4.39
C ILE A 59 -4.09 -2.04 4.05
N GLY A 60 -3.23 -1.82 3.06
CA GLY A 60 -2.94 -0.52 2.48
C GLY A 60 -3.14 -0.51 0.98
N ILE A 61 -3.50 0.65 0.44
CA ILE A 61 -3.53 0.90 -1.01
C ILE A 61 -2.30 1.73 -1.38
N LEU A 62 -1.59 1.32 -2.43
CA LEU A 62 -0.43 2.05 -2.92
C LEU A 62 -0.86 3.25 -3.76
N TYR A 63 -0.21 4.39 -3.54
CA TYR A 63 -0.48 5.67 -4.21
C TYR A 63 0.77 6.27 -4.87
N ALA A 64 1.77 5.43 -5.13
CA ALA A 64 3.03 5.84 -5.76
C ALA A 64 3.54 4.77 -6.71
N GLU A 65 4.40 5.17 -7.62
CA GLU A 65 5.16 4.30 -8.50
C GLU A 65 6.58 4.05 -7.94
N ASN A 66 7.37 3.24 -8.65
CA ASN A 66 8.76 2.92 -8.29
C ASN A 66 8.89 2.31 -6.90
N CYS A 67 7.99 1.38 -6.59
CA CYS A 67 7.99 0.63 -5.34
C CYS A 67 8.21 -0.86 -5.61
N LEU A 68 8.97 -1.51 -4.73
CA LEU A 68 9.23 -2.94 -4.78
C LEU A 68 8.68 -3.64 -3.56
N LEU A 69 8.12 -4.82 -3.80
CA LEU A 69 7.59 -5.70 -2.78
C LEU A 69 8.71 -6.42 -2.03
N ASN A 70 8.75 -6.30 -0.71
CA ASN A 70 9.62 -7.09 0.15
C ASN A 70 8.89 -8.34 0.65
N GLN A 71 9.68 -9.35 1.08
CA GLN A 71 9.15 -10.52 1.77
C GLN A 71 8.28 -10.10 2.98
N ARG A 72 7.28 -10.91 3.32
CA ARG A 72 6.30 -10.69 4.41
C ARG A 72 5.28 -9.59 4.17
N VAL A 73 5.27 -9.01 2.98
CA VAL A 73 4.16 -8.21 2.45
C VAL A 73 3.54 -8.99 1.30
N ALA A 74 2.24 -9.15 1.30
CA ALA A 74 1.51 -9.76 0.18
C ALA A 74 0.91 -8.68 -0.70
N LEU A 75 0.89 -8.99 -2.00
CA LEU A 75 0.16 -8.24 -3.01
C LEU A 75 -1.16 -8.96 -3.28
N ALA A 76 -2.28 -8.32 -2.99
CA ALA A 76 -3.60 -8.85 -3.30
C ALA A 76 -4.09 -8.29 -4.64
N LYS A 77 -4.21 -9.18 -5.64
CA LYS A 77 -4.74 -8.82 -6.97
C LYS A 77 -6.10 -9.48 -7.19
N PRO A 78 -7.14 -8.71 -7.56
CA PRO A 78 -8.42 -9.28 -7.96
C PRO A 78 -8.30 -10.02 -9.30
N ASN A 79 -9.13 -11.03 -9.51
CA ASN A 79 -9.20 -11.75 -10.79
C ASN A 79 -9.73 -10.86 -11.94
N LYS A 80 -10.54 -9.85 -11.59
CA LYS A 80 -11.01 -8.80 -12.51
C LYS A 80 -10.51 -7.45 -11.99
N LYS A 81 -9.85 -6.68 -12.84
CA LYS A 81 -9.32 -5.36 -12.47
C LYS A 81 -10.40 -4.43 -11.91
N GLU A 82 -11.59 -4.51 -12.44
CA GLU A 82 -12.77 -3.72 -12.04
C GLU A 82 -13.19 -4.01 -10.59
N TRP A 83 -12.78 -5.13 -10.01
CA TRP A 83 -13.08 -5.49 -8.63
C TRP A 83 -12.06 -4.98 -7.60
N ASN A 84 -11.13 -4.14 -8.01
CA ASN A 84 -10.07 -3.67 -7.12
C ASN A 84 -10.63 -2.94 -5.89
N SER A 85 -11.60 -2.06 -6.10
CA SER A 85 -12.25 -1.35 -4.99
C SER A 85 -13.02 -2.29 -4.06
N PHE A 86 -13.73 -3.29 -4.61
CA PHE A 86 -14.40 -4.31 -3.82
C PHE A 86 -13.40 -5.09 -2.95
N VAL A 87 -12.31 -5.58 -3.55
CA VAL A 87 -11.30 -6.36 -2.83
C VAL A 87 -10.64 -5.51 -1.74
N TYR A 88 -10.33 -4.25 -2.01
CA TYR A 88 -9.75 -3.36 -1.01
C TYR A 88 -10.66 -3.19 0.21
N PHE A 89 -11.93 -2.85 0.01
CA PHE A 89 -12.87 -2.67 1.12
C PHE A 89 -13.23 -3.97 1.81
N LEU A 90 -13.32 -5.08 1.07
CA LEU A 90 -13.54 -6.41 1.64
C LEU A 90 -12.41 -6.81 2.58
N LEU A 91 -11.15 -6.70 2.13
CA LEU A 91 -9.98 -7.07 2.94
C LEU A 91 -9.85 -6.21 4.19
N LYS A 92 -10.36 -4.98 4.17
CA LYS A 92 -10.42 -4.09 5.34
C LYS A 92 -11.63 -4.33 6.24
N SER A 93 -12.56 -5.19 5.86
CA SER A 93 -13.75 -5.46 6.67
C SER A 93 -13.42 -6.28 7.92
N ASP A 94 -14.19 -6.05 8.99
CA ASP A 94 -14.08 -6.83 10.23
C ASP A 94 -14.30 -8.33 9.99
N LEU A 95 -15.13 -8.69 8.99
CA LEU A 95 -15.38 -10.07 8.62
C LEU A 95 -14.10 -10.80 8.20
N VAL A 96 -13.29 -10.19 7.35
CA VAL A 96 -12.04 -10.76 6.86
C VAL A 96 -10.95 -10.64 7.91
N HIS A 97 -10.89 -9.52 8.62
CA HIS A 97 -9.90 -9.31 9.68
C HIS A 97 -9.99 -10.39 10.77
N LYS A 98 -11.19 -10.73 11.23
CA LYS A 98 -11.41 -11.82 12.18
C LYS A 98 -10.97 -13.18 11.66
N GLN A 99 -11.12 -13.45 10.36
CA GLN A 99 -10.62 -14.68 9.76
C GLN A 99 -9.08 -14.71 9.78
N TYR A 100 -8.41 -13.60 9.46
CA TYR A 100 -6.95 -13.50 9.55
C TYR A 100 -6.43 -13.69 10.96
N GLU A 101 -7.08 -13.10 11.97
CA GLU A 101 -6.72 -13.31 13.38
C GLU A 101 -6.80 -14.79 13.79
N THR A 102 -7.80 -15.52 13.24
CA THR A 102 -7.99 -16.96 13.53
C THR A 102 -6.95 -17.82 12.81
N LEU A 103 -6.56 -17.43 11.57
CA LEU A 103 -5.60 -18.19 10.76
C LEU A 103 -4.15 -17.89 11.16
N ALA A 104 -3.88 -16.72 11.75
CA ALA A 104 -2.53 -16.32 12.13
C ALA A 104 -1.98 -17.19 13.26
N ASN A 105 -0.81 -17.77 13.06
CA ASN A 105 -0.11 -18.61 14.00
C ASN A 105 1.00 -17.85 14.75
N GLY A 106 1.21 -18.16 16.02
CA GLY A 106 2.30 -17.65 16.82
C GLY A 106 1.85 -16.98 18.12
N SER A 107 2.50 -17.33 19.22
CA SER A 107 2.17 -16.84 20.57
C SER A 107 2.79 -15.46 20.89
N SER A 108 3.94 -15.16 20.31
CA SER A 108 4.67 -13.89 20.53
C SER A 108 4.68 -12.96 19.32
N GLN A 109 4.62 -13.53 18.12
CA GLN A 109 4.51 -12.80 16.88
C GLN A 109 3.60 -13.54 15.90
N GLN A 110 2.47 -12.95 15.58
CA GLN A 110 1.55 -13.52 14.60
C GLN A 110 2.19 -13.56 13.20
N ASN A 111 2.05 -14.69 12.53
CA ASN A 111 2.48 -14.88 11.17
C ASN A 111 1.34 -15.53 10.37
N LEU A 112 1.15 -15.05 9.16
CA LEU A 112 0.21 -15.59 8.19
C LEU A 112 0.99 -15.87 6.90
N SER A 113 0.85 -17.08 6.35
CA SER A 113 1.43 -17.36 5.06
C SER A 113 0.60 -16.73 3.93
N PRO A 114 1.20 -16.41 2.76
CA PRO A 114 0.44 -15.93 1.62
C PRO A 114 -0.67 -16.90 1.18
N ILE A 115 -0.44 -18.21 1.34
CA ILE A 115 -1.41 -19.26 1.01
C ILE A 115 -2.61 -19.20 1.98
N GLU A 116 -2.35 -19.10 3.28
CA GLU A 116 -3.42 -18.97 4.28
C GLU A 116 -4.19 -17.67 4.11
N ALA A 117 -3.51 -16.58 3.77
CA ALA A 117 -4.15 -15.30 3.45
C ALA A 117 -5.10 -15.40 2.25
N GLY A 118 -4.76 -16.22 1.26
CA GLY A 118 -5.61 -16.50 0.10
C GLY A 118 -6.77 -17.45 0.36
N ASN A 119 -6.77 -18.17 1.49
CA ASN A 119 -7.82 -19.15 1.84
C ASN A 119 -9.05 -18.54 2.52
N VAL A 120 -9.11 -17.22 2.67
CA VAL A 120 -10.32 -16.54 3.16
C VAL A 120 -11.46 -16.77 2.18
N THR A 121 -12.55 -17.35 2.68
CA THR A 121 -13.69 -17.69 1.85
C THR A 121 -14.86 -16.77 2.17
N ILE A 122 -15.46 -16.22 1.12
CA ILE A 122 -16.68 -15.41 1.18
C ILE A 122 -17.68 -15.92 0.15
N THR A 123 -18.97 -15.80 0.47
CA THR A 123 -20.03 -16.02 -0.51
C THR A 123 -20.44 -14.68 -1.10
N PHE A 124 -20.47 -14.57 -2.42
CA PHE A 124 -20.86 -13.33 -3.11
C PHE A 124 -21.61 -13.61 -4.41
N ASP A 125 -22.39 -12.63 -4.86
CA ASP A 125 -22.98 -12.58 -6.19
C ASP A 125 -22.16 -11.64 -7.07
N ALA A 126 -21.71 -12.11 -8.23
CA ALA A 126 -20.84 -11.34 -9.13
C ALA A 126 -21.52 -10.06 -9.63
N ASN A 127 -22.83 -10.06 -9.87
CA ASN A 127 -23.58 -8.87 -10.31
C ASN A 127 -23.64 -7.81 -9.19
N VAL A 128 -23.73 -8.25 -7.94
CA VAL A 128 -23.67 -7.35 -6.78
C VAL A 128 -22.27 -6.75 -6.65
N VAL A 129 -21.24 -7.56 -6.80
CA VAL A 129 -19.84 -7.10 -6.76
C VAL A 129 -19.54 -6.10 -7.87
N ASP A 130 -20.02 -6.35 -9.09
CA ASP A 130 -19.85 -5.42 -10.23
C ASP A 130 -20.47 -4.04 -9.91
N LYS A 131 -21.72 -4.03 -9.40
CA LYS A 131 -22.40 -2.78 -9.00
C LYS A 131 -21.71 -2.08 -7.84
N TYR A 132 -21.31 -2.83 -6.82
CA TYR A 132 -20.57 -2.31 -5.67
C TYR A 132 -19.25 -1.68 -6.11
N SER A 133 -18.47 -2.39 -6.93
CA SER A 133 -17.20 -1.92 -7.44
C SER A 133 -17.33 -0.62 -8.22
N ALA A 134 -18.34 -0.52 -9.09
CA ALA A 134 -18.60 0.69 -9.87
C ALA A 134 -18.90 1.93 -9.00
N ILE A 135 -19.56 1.74 -7.86
CA ILE A 135 -19.83 2.80 -6.89
C ILE A 135 -18.55 3.13 -6.10
N CYS A 136 -17.88 2.09 -5.57
CA CYS A 136 -16.76 2.24 -4.66
C CYS A 136 -15.46 2.72 -5.34
N GLU A 137 -15.34 2.54 -6.66
CA GLU A 137 -14.18 3.00 -7.42
C GLU A 137 -13.94 4.50 -7.26
N LYS A 138 -14.99 5.31 -7.24
CA LYS A 138 -14.89 6.76 -7.03
C LYS A 138 -14.35 7.10 -5.64
N TYR A 139 -14.73 6.34 -4.62
CA TYR A 139 -14.22 6.52 -3.26
C TYR A 139 -12.75 6.09 -3.17
N LEU A 140 -12.41 4.94 -3.76
CA LEU A 140 -11.03 4.45 -3.77
C LEU A 140 -10.10 5.43 -4.49
N SER A 141 -10.49 5.92 -5.68
CA SER A 141 -9.73 6.92 -6.44
C SER A 141 -9.53 8.20 -5.65
N THR A 142 -10.54 8.63 -4.88
CA THR A 142 -10.43 9.81 -4.01
C THR A 142 -9.46 9.55 -2.86
N ILE A 143 -9.51 8.37 -2.25
CA ILE A 143 -8.58 7.97 -1.18
C ILE A 143 -7.13 7.99 -1.70
N VAL A 144 -6.87 7.35 -2.84
CA VAL A 144 -5.54 7.27 -3.46
C VAL A 144 -5.00 8.67 -3.77
N ARG A 145 -5.82 9.54 -4.39
CA ARG A 145 -5.45 10.92 -4.68
C ARG A 145 -5.12 11.71 -3.41
N ASN A 146 -5.96 11.61 -2.38
CA ASN A 146 -5.73 12.34 -1.13
C ASN A 146 -4.49 11.83 -0.39
N LEU A 147 -4.18 10.53 -0.47
CA LEU A 147 -2.95 9.98 0.10
C LEU A 147 -1.70 10.52 -0.63
N ALA A 148 -1.74 10.60 -1.96
CA ALA A 148 -0.65 11.19 -2.75
C ALA A 148 -0.46 12.68 -2.41
N GLU A 149 -1.54 13.46 -2.41
CA GLU A 149 -1.52 14.88 -2.05
C GLU A 149 -1.00 15.12 -0.63
N ASN A 150 -1.43 14.33 0.35
CA ASN A 150 -0.92 14.40 1.71
C ASN A 150 0.59 14.11 1.80
N GLN A 151 1.10 13.21 0.98
CA GLN A 151 2.54 12.96 0.92
C GLN A 151 3.29 14.16 0.34
N GLU A 152 2.79 14.76 -0.72
CA GLU A 152 3.38 15.96 -1.33
C GLU A 152 3.38 17.14 -0.34
N LEU A 153 2.27 17.38 0.33
CA LEU A 153 2.16 18.42 1.36
C LEU A 153 3.10 18.18 2.53
N SER A 154 3.27 16.93 2.94
CA SER A 154 4.23 16.56 3.99
C SER A 154 5.66 16.83 3.57
N ASN A 155 6.03 16.46 2.35
CA ASN A 155 7.34 16.71 1.79
C ASN A 155 7.62 18.23 1.67
N LEU A 156 6.63 19.00 1.22
CA LEU A 156 6.72 20.46 1.13
C LEU A 156 6.90 21.11 2.48
N ARG A 157 6.13 20.69 3.49
CA ARG A 157 6.28 21.15 4.88
C ARG A 157 7.69 20.89 5.39
N ASP A 158 8.18 19.67 5.23
CA ASP A 158 9.48 19.25 5.75
C ASP A 158 10.64 19.96 5.04
N TRP A 159 10.45 20.36 3.78
CA TRP A 159 11.38 21.20 3.04
C TRP A 159 11.33 22.67 3.46
N LEU A 160 10.13 23.23 3.65
CA LEU A 160 9.95 24.66 3.99
C LEU A 160 10.28 24.97 5.46
N LEU A 161 9.97 24.08 6.39
CA LEU A 161 10.11 24.35 7.81
C LEU A 161 11.51 24.75 8.23
N PRO A 162 12.60 24.07 7.81
CA PRO A 162 13.95 24.51 8.12
C PRO A 162 14.30 25.88 7.51
N MET A 163 13.80 26.20 6.31
CA MET A 163 14.04 27.49 5.66
C MET A 163 13.40 28.64 6.41
N LEU A 164 12.16 28.46 6.88
CA LEU A 164 11.46 29.44 7.70
C LEU A 164 12.18 29.65 9.06
N MET A 165 12.58 28.55 9.69
CA MET A 165 13.29 28.62 10.99
C MET A 165 14.66 29.32 10.88
N ASN A 166 15.33 29.22 9.75
CA ASN A 166 16.63 29.83 9.50
C ASN A 166 16.52 31.23 8.86
N GLY A 167 15.32 31.76 8.66
CA GLY A 167 15.10 33.06 8.01
C GLY A 167 15.46 33.10 6.53
N GLN A 168 15.56 31.93 5.86
CA GLN A 168 15.85 31.83 4.44
C GLN A 168 14.58 31.99 3.57
N ALA A 169 13.43 31.88 4.17
CA ALA A 169 12.13 32.19 3.58
C ALA A 169 11.31 33.01 4.54
N THR A 170 10.50 33.95 4.02
CA THR A 170 9.56 34.76 4.80
C THR A 170 8.16 34.59 4.21
N ILE A 171 7.17 34.69 5.08
CA ILE A 171 5.77 34.76 4.64
C ILE A 171 5.46 36.23 4.49
N GLU A 172 5.12 36.67 3.26
CA GLU A 172 4.60 38.01 3.02
C GLU A 172 3.09 38.00 3.35
N ASP A 173 2.65 39.00 4.11
CA ASP A 173 1.23 39.21 4.48
C ASP A 173 0.40 39.69 3.28
#